data_be260f70b147971bce22f12d11e241b5
#
_entry.id   be260f70b147971bce22f12d11e241b5
#
_cell.length_a   1.000
_cell.length_b   1.000
_cell.length_c   1.000
_cell.angle_alpha   90.00
_cell.angle_beta   90.00
_cell.angle_gamma   90.00
#
_symmetry.space_group_name_H-M   'P 1'
#
loop_
_entity.id
_entity.type
_entity.pdbx_description
1 polymer ?
#
loop_
_entity_poly.entity_id
_entity_poly.type
_entity_poly.pdbx_seq_one_letter_code
_entity_poly.pdbx_strand_id
1 'polypeptide(L)'
;MLELTTSILNATMATGNATAGRSPKLFMLGINCRFSSIVLDEFTPPVEGKPVNAYGVLDEGHLEAGDRAPDAPELLHIQPEKSDVTMLFSIYRPWYHTIVVFAPSLTDASPILAALEYDKNVVRSAVVLPSTAPAAHVTSPADIVLVDQEGHAYTAYLLEAAQTKVFVIRPDGVIGAIVHGAEGVKRYFSKIFVDI
;
A
#
# COMPACT_ATOMS: atom_id res chain seq x y z
N MET A 1 -11.81 -37.84 18.33
CA MET A 1 -11.33 -36.52 17.89
C MET A 1 -10.89 -36.50 16.41
N LEU A 2 -10.19 -37.53 15.93
CA LEU A 2 -9.76 -37.65 14.52
C LEU A 2 -10.94 -37.73 13.51
N GLU A 3 -12.03 -38.46 13.86
CA GLU A 3 -13.19 -38.60 12.98
C GLU A 3 -13.97 -37.29 12.74
N LEU A 4 -14.01 -36.42 13.75
CA LEU A 4 -14.68 -35.11 13.63
C LEU A 4 -13.94 -34.17 12.69
N THR A 5 -12.61 -34.19 12.74
CA THR A 5 -11.77 -33.36 11.84
C THR A 5 -11.82 -33.85 10.40
N THR A 6 -11.90 -35.16 10.18
CA THR A 6 -12.03 -35.74 8.83
C THR A 6 -13.42 -35.47 8.24
N SER A 7 -14.48 -35.48 9.05
CA SER A 7 -15.83 -35.16 8.60
C SER A 7 -15.98 -33.70 8.17
N ILE A 8 -15.39 -32.78 8.92
CA ILE A 8 -15.38 -31.33 8.57
C ILE A 8 -14.57 -31.09 7.28
N LEU A 9 -13.43 -31.77 7.12
CA LEU A 9 -12.61 -31.65 5.92
C LEU A 9 -13.34 -32.18 4.68
N ASN A 10 -14.04 -33.31 4.79
CA ASN A 10 -14.81 -33.90 3.70
C ASN A 10 -16.03 -33.06 3.32
N ALA A 11 -16.71 -32.43 4.29
CA ALA A 11 -17.84 -31.54 4.03
C ALA A 11 -17.41 -30.26 3.27
N THR A 12 -16.24 -29.72 3.57
CA THR A 12 -15.71 -28.54 2.86
C THR A 12 -15.20 -28.86 1.44
N MET A 13 -14.70 -30.08 1.23
CA MET A 13 -14.30 -30.53 -0.12
C MET A 13 -15.51 -30.80 -1.01
N ALA A 14 -16.60 -31.33 -0.46
CA ALA A 14 -17.81 -31.68 -1.22
C ALA A 14 -18.58 -30.46 -1.74
N THR A 15 -18.42 -29.27 -1.13
CA THR A 15 -19.12 -28.04 -1.56
C THR A 15 -18.35 -27.23 -2.59
N GLY A 16 -17.18 -27.68 -3.06
CA GLY A 16 -16.35 -26.96 -4.04
C GLY A 16 -15.76 -25.64 -3.50
N ASN A 17 -16.01 -25.32 -2.25
CA ASN A 17 -15.59 -24.08 -1.62
C ASN A 17 -14.44 -24.38 -0.64
N ALA A 18 -13.27 -24.75 -1.18
CA ALA A 18 -12.07 -25.12 -0.40
C ALA A 18 -11.59 -24.02 0.59
N THR A 19 -12.12 -22.80 0.44
CA THR A 19 -11.80 -21.65 1.29
C THR A 19 -12.81 -21.43 2.42
N ALA A 20 -14.02 -21.99 2.33
CA ALA A 20 -15.12 -21.72 3.28
C ALA A 20 -14.89 -22.21 4.71
N GLY A 21 -13.90 -23.07 4.94
CA GLY A 21 -13.61 -23.60 6.28
C GLY A 21 -12.26 -23.15 6.86
N ARG A 22 -11.49 -22.35 6.13
CA ARG A 22 -10.18 -21.87 6.60
C ARG A 22 -10.32 -20.52 7.29
N SER A 23 -9.92 -20.46 8.57
CA SER A 23 -9.83 -19.18 9.26
C SER A 23 -8.93 -18.22 8.48
N PRO A 24 -9.29 -16.92 8.33
CA PRO A 24 -8.43 -15.90 7.75
C PRO A 24 -7.02 -15.86 8.37
N LYS A 25 -6.87 -16.28 9.62
CA LYS A 25 -5.57 -16.42 10.31
C LYS A 25 -4.64 -17.45 9.65
N LEU A 26 -5.19 -18.48 9.00
CA LEU A 26 -4.39 -19.51 8.31
C LEU A 26 -3.74 -18.98 7.01
N PHE A 27 -4.27 -17.91 6.44
CA PHE A 27 -3.69 -17.27 5.26
C PHE A 27 -2.59 -16.26 5.61
N MET A 28 -2.31 -16.06 6.90
CA MET A 28 -1.35 -15.07 7.41
C MET A 28 -1.62 -13.63 6.90
N LEU A 29 -2.81 -13.36 6.39
CA LEU A 29 -3.19 -12.05 5.84
C LEU A 29 -3.42 -11.00 6.94
N GLY A 30 -3.69 -11.42 8.16
CA GLY A 30 -3.84 -10.55 9.33
C GLY A 30 -2.52 -10.24 10.06
N ILE A 31 -1.36 -10.69 9.54
CA ILE A 31 -0.08 -10.34 10.14
C ILE A 31 0.23 -8.88 9.84
N ASN A 32 0.54 -8.12 10.87
CA ASN A 32 0.95 -6.72 10.78
C ASN A 32 2.28 -6.48 11.52
N CYS A 33 2.92 -5.38 11.18
CA CYS A 33 4.18 -4.91 11.77
C CYS A 33 4.02 -3.53 12.45
N ARG A 34 2.82 -3.17 12.88
CA ARG A 34 2.46 -1.84 13.45
C ARG A 34 3.32 -1.44 14.65
N PHE A 35 3.88 -2.41 15.36
CA PHE A 35 4.75 -2.23 16.53
C PHE A 35 6.23 -2.06 16.18
N SER A 36 6.60 -2.15 14.90
CA SER A 36 8.00 -2.05 14.47
C SER A 36 8.53 -0.62 14.62
N SER A 37 9.74 -0.46 15.16
CA SER A 37 10.39 0.83 15.35
C SER A 37 10.72 1.56 14.04
N ILE A 38 10.80 0.83 12.94
CA ILE A 38 11.04 1.41 11.61
C ILE A 38 9.75 1.91 10.94
N VAL A 39 8.58 1.50 11.42
CA VAL A 39 7.29 1.96 10.88
C VAL A 39 7.03 3.40 11.30
N LEU A 40 6.42 4.19 10.43
CA LEU A 40 6.07 5.58 10.65
C LEU A 40 4.65 5.88 10.19
N ASP A 41 3.78 6.30 11.12
CA ASP A 41 2.44 6.77 10.80
C ASP A 41 2.24 8.18 11.35
N GLU A 42 1.98 9.16 10.48
CA GLU A 42 1.73 10.54 10.88
C GLU A 42 0.24 10.83 11.12
N PHE A 43 -0.64 9.89 10.77
CA PHE A 43 -2.09 10.04 10.89
C PHE A 43 -2.65 9.27 12.09
N THR A 44 -1.98 8.19 12.48
CA THR A 44 -2.38 7.37 13.63
C THR A 44 -1.32 7.46 14.71
N PRO A 45 -1.55 8.22 15.79
CA PRO A 45 -0.58 8.33 16.87
C PRO A 45 -0.44 6.98 17.59
N PRO A 46 0.79 6.59 17.98
CA PRO A 46 1.00 5.38 18.75
C PRO A 46 0.25 5.43 20.08
N VAL A 47 -0.54 4.39 20.35
CA VAL A 47 -1.25 4.26 21.64
C VAL A 47 -0.33 3.56 22.63
N GLU A 48 0.19 4.30 23.60
CA GLU A 48 1.02 3.73 24.67
C GLU A 48 0.24 2.68 25.48
N GLY A 49 0.91 1.57 25.79
CA GLY A 49 0.32 0.51 26.61
C GLY A 49 -0.64 -0.44 25.89
N LYS A 50 -0.88 -0.28 24.60
CA LYS A 50 -1.68 -1.24 23.83
C LYS A 50 -0.87 -2.53 23.64
N PRO A 51 -1.41 -3.72 23.98
CA PRO A 51 -0.68 -4.96 23.78
C PRO A 51 -0.40 -5.18 22.29
N VAL A 52 0.82 -5.62 21.97
CA VAL A 52 1.22 -5.96 20.62
C VAL A 52 0.38 -7.13 20.12
N ASN A 53 -0.42 -6.91 19.09
CA ASN A 53 -1.19 -7.94 18.42
C ASN A 53 -0.74 -8.07 16.95
N ALA A 54 0.29 -8.89 16.74
CA ALA A 54 0.82 -9.14 15.39
C ALA A 54 -0.15 -9.90 14.46
N TYR A 55 -1.21 -10.48 15.02
CA TYR A 55 -2.24 -11.24 14.29
C TYR A 55 -3.61 -10.56 14.36
N GLY A 56 -3.63 -9.27 14.61
CA GLY A 56 -4.88 -8.50 14.59
C GLY A 56 -5.51 -8.55 13.21
N VAL A 57 -6.78 -8.96 13.15
CA VAL A 57 -7.57 -8.85 11.92
C VAL A 57 -7.67 -7.38 11.59
N LEU A 58 -7.48 -7.02 10.32
CA LEU A 58 -7.80 -5.69 9.83
C LEU A 58 -9.30 -5.47 10.08
N ASP A 59 -9.63 -4.52 10.94
CA ASP A 59 -11.01 -4.07 11.06
C ASP A 59 -11.36 -3.38 9.74
N GLU A 60 -12.52 -3.68 9.17
CA GLU A 60 -12.99 -3.04 7.95
C GLU A 60 -12.96 -1.51 8.13
N GLY A 61 -12.38 -0.81 7.16
CA GLY A 61 -12.27 0.65 7.22
C GLY A 61 -11.09 1.19 8.03
N HIS A 62 -10.10 0.35 8.35
CA HIS A 62 -8.89 0.77 9.05
C HIS A 62 -7.63 0.34 8.31
N LEU A 63 -6.71 1.28 8.09
CA LEU A 63 -5.42 1.05 7.43
C LEU A 63 -4.34 1.87 8.15
N GLU A 64 -3.35 1.19 8.71
CA GLU A 64 -2.24 1.81 9.44
C GLU A 64 -0.90 1.41 8.83
N ALA A 65 0.13 2.21 9.09
CA ALA A 65 1.50 1.80 8.79
C ALA A 65 1.86 0.54 9.58
N GLY A 66 2.45 -0.43 8.90
CA GLY A 66 2.70 -1.78 9.43
C GLY A 66 1.72 -2.83 8.92
N ASP A 67 0.63 -2.44 8.26
CA ASP A 67 -0.29 -3.36 7.60
C ASP A 67 0.23 -3.79 6.23
N ARG A 68 -0.31 -4.87 5.68
CA ARG A 68 -0.09 -5.21 4.27
C ARG A 68 -0.69 -4.14 3.38
N ALA A 69 0.05 -3.73 2.37
CA ALA A 69 -0.46 -2.83 1.36
C ALA A 69 -1.63 -3.49 0.62
N PRO A 70 -2.78 -2.82 0.48
CA PRO A 70 -3.86 -3.31 -0.35
C PRO A 70 -3.47 -3.35 -1.83
N ASP A 71 -4.03 -4.30 -2.58
CA ASP A 71 -4.00 -4.25 -4.04
C ASP A 71 -5.17 -3.42 -4.57
N ALA A 72 -5.02 -2.91 -5.78
CA ALA A 72 -6.08 -2.26 -6.52
C ALA A 72 -5.93 -2.56 -8.01
N PRO A 73 -6.94 -3.15 -8.64
CA PRO A 73 -6.95 -3.43 -10.07
C PRO A 73 -7.32 -2.20 -10.90
N GLU A 74 -7.32 -2.36 -12.22
CA GLU A 74 -7.89 -1.44 -13.21
C GLU A 74 -7.30 -0.03 -13.20
N LEU A 75 -6.00 0.06 -12.94
CA LEU A 75 -5.26 1.32 -12.99
C LEU A 75 -4.74 1.57 -14.40
N LEU A 76 -5.08 2.71 -14.97
CA LEU A 76 -4.58 3.12 -16.28
C LEU A 76 -3.18 3.71 -16.16
N HIS A 77 -2.24 3.13 -16.89
CA HIS A 77 -0.85 3.60 -16.94
C HIS A 77 -0.72 4.77 -17.92
N ILE A 78 -0.36 5.95 -17.44
CA ILE A 78 -0.20 7.14 -18.28
C ILE A 78 1.24 7.63 -18.41
N GLN A 79 2.14 7.23 -17.50
CA GLN A 79 3.57 7.52 -17.60
C GLN A 79 4.37 6.35 -16.98
N PRO A 80 5.37 5.79 -17.70
CA PRO A 80 5.59 5.93 -19.13
C PRO A 80 4.35 5.49 -19.92
N GLU A 81 4.15 6.09 -21.09
CA GLU A 81 2.95 5.83 -21.89
C GLU A 81 2.84 4.34 -22.26
N LYS A 82 1.91 3.69 -21.62
CA LYS A 82 1.48 2.32 -21.88
C LYS A 82 -0.03 2.31 -21.81
N SER A 83 -0.67 1.76 -22.83
CA SER A 83 -2.14 1.63 -22.87
C SER A 83 -2.66 0.49 -22.00
N ASP A 84 -1.81 -0.09 -21.16
CA ASP A 84 -2.14 -1.29 -20.40
C ASP A 84 -2.76 -0.94 -19.05
N VAL A 85 -3.84 -1.63 -18.74
CA VAL A 85 -4.43 -1.64 -17.40
C VAL A 85 -3.57 -2.49 -16.49
N THR A 86 -3.28 -1.98 -15.31
CA THR A 86 -2.40 -2.61 -14.33
C THR A 86 -3.05 -2.67 -12.94
N MET A 87 -2.36 -3.27 -11.98
CA MET A 87 -2.74 -3.32 -10.57
C MET A 87 -1.57 -2.86 -9.70
N LEU A 88 -1.84 -2.41 -8.47
CA LEU A 88 -0.80 -1.92 -7.57
C LEU A 88 0.25 -2.99 -7.25
N PHE A 89 -0.14 -4.24 -7.05
CA PHE A 89 0.82 -5.32 -6.79
C PHE A 89 1.80 -5.56 -7.94
N SER A 90 1.45 -5.17 -9.16
CA SER A 90 2.37 -5.29 -10.30
C SER A 90 3.50 -4.28 -10.30
N ILE A 91 3.38 -3.19 -9.54
CA ILE A 91 4.42 -2.17 -9.40
C ILE A 91 5.27 -2.35 -8.14
N TYR A 92 4.79 -3.11 -7.16
CA TYR A 92 5.57 -3.45 -5.96
C TYR A 92 6.57 -4.57 -6.28
N ARG A 93 7.81 -4.44 -5.82
CA ARG A 93 8.87 -5.41 -6.10
C ARG A 93 9.66 -5.75 -4.84
N PRO A 94 10.16 -6.99 -4.71
CA PRO A 94 10.86 -7.44 -3.52
C PRO A 94 12.30 -6.90 -3.38
N TRP A 95 12.75 -6.04 -4.29
CA TRP A 95 14.10 -5.48 -4.26
C TRP A 95 14.17 -3.96 -4.15
N TYR A 96 13.04 -3.26 -4.10
CA TYR A 96 13.00 -1.82 -3.82
C TYR A 96 11.77 -1.42 -2.99
N HIS A 97 11.86 -0.28 -2.33
CA HIS A 97 10.72 0.39 -1.75
C HIS A 97 9.93 1.14 -2.82
N THR A 98 8.62 1.21 -2.68
CA THR A 98 7.77 2.00 -3.58
C THR A 98 7.15 3.15 -2.80
N ILE A 99 7.46 4.39 -3.19
CA ILE A 99 6.76 5.58 -2.70
C ILE A 99 5.51 5.74 -3.57
N VAL A 100 4.33 5.65 -2.98
CA VAL A 100 3.05 5.84 -3.66
C VAL A 100 2.44 7.15 -3.18
N VAL A 101 2.31 8.11 -4.08
CA VAL A 101 1.69 9.41 -3.81
C VAL A 101 0.28 9.41 -4.38
N PHE A 102 -0.72 9.42 -3.53
CA PHE A 102 -2.08 9.73 -3.93
C PHE A 102 -2.27 11.24 -3.88
N ALA A 103 -2.78 11.84 -4.95
CA ALA A 103 -2.97 13.27 -5.02
C ALA A 103 -4.09 13.63 -6.03
N PRO A 104 -4.80 14.75 -5.84
CA PRO A 104 -5.84 15.20 -6.76
C PRO A 104 -5.33 15.50 -8.16
N SER A 105 -4.05 15.91 -8.26
CA SER A 105 -3.40 16.26 -9.53
C SER A 105 -1.90 16.01 -9.51
N LEU A 106 -1.27 15.98 -10.69
CA LEU A 106 0.20 15.95 -10.81
C LEU A 106 0.86 17.19 -10.22
N THR A 107 0.18 18.33 -10.22
CA THR A 107 0.70 19.57 -9.64
C THR A 107 0.87 19.45 -8.13
N ASP A 108 -0.01 18.71 -7.47
CA ASP A 108 0.06 18.47 -6.02
C ASP A 108 1.11 17.40 -5.66
N ALA A 109 1.30 16.40 -6.52
CA ALA A 109 2.28 15.33 -6.30
C ALA A 109 3.73 15.76 -6.61
N SER A 110 3.93 16.58 -7.63
CA SER A 110 5.26 16.94 -8.15
C SER A 110 6.20 17.58 -7.11
N PRO A 111 5.76 18.52 -6.26
CA PRO A 111 6.64 19.12 -5.24
C PRO A 111 7.14 18.09 -4.21
N ILE A 112 6.30 17.11 -3.89
CA ILE A 112 6.66 16.03 -2.95
C ILE A 112 7.79 15.19 -3.54
N LEU A 113 7.63 14.78 -4.80
CA LEU A 113 8.60 13.92 -5.48
C LEU A 113 9.88 14.66 -5.83
N ALA A 114 9.79 15.94 -6.23
CA ALA A 114 10.96 16.77 -6.54
C ALA A 114 11.87 17.03 -5.32
N ALA A 115 11.30 16.94 -4.10
CA ALA A 115 12.06 17.08 -2.86
C ALA A 115 12.74 15.77 -2.43
N LEU A 116 12.57 14.67 -3.18
CA LEU A 116 13.08 13.34 -2.86
C LEU A 116 14.13 12.93 -3.89
N GLU A 117 15.33 12.67 -3.41
CA GLU A 117 16.45 12.15 -4.21
C GLU A 117 16.88 10.81 -3.63
N TYR A 118 16.63 9.73 -4.37
CA TYR A 118 17.02 8.38 -3.97
C TYR A 118 17.58 7.59 -5.15
N ASP A 119 18.43 6.59 -4.84
CA ASP A 119 18.87 5.62 -5.83
C ASP A 119 17.66 4.81 -6.33
N LYS A 120 17.39 4.90 -7.62
CA LYS A 120 16.26 4.20 -8.27
C LYS A 120 16.38 2.67 -8.24
N ASN A 121 17.53 2.12 -7.87
CA ASN A 121 17.67 0.68 -7.68
C ASN A 121 17.05 0.21 -6.36
N VAL A 122 16.92 1.09 -5.37
CA VAL A 122 16.41 0.76 -4.03
C VAL A 122 15.10 1.46 -3.67
N VAL A 123 14.77 2.55 -4.40
CA VAL A 123 13.51 3.29 -4.21
C VAL A 123 12.91 3.66 -5.56
N ARG A 124 11.63 3.39 -5.75
CA ARG A 124 10.83 3.81 -6.91
C ARG A 124 9.66 4.66 -6.46
N SER A 125 9.15 5.49 -7.37
CA SER A 125 8.02 6.36 -7.09
C SER A 125 6.87 6.13 -8.07
N ALA A 126 5.65 6.15 -7.53
CA ALA A 126 4.42 6.09 -8.29
C ALA A 126 3.46 7.19 -7.82
N VAL A 127 2.72 7.78 -8.76
CA VAL A 127 1.59 8.66 -8.47
C VAL A 127 0.32 7.96 -8.86
N VAL A 128 -0.68 8.00 -8.00
CA VAL A 128 -2.04 7.52 -8.29
C VAL A 128 -2.98 8.71 -8.26
N LEU A 129 -3.57 9.01 -9.41
CA LEU A 129 -4.51 10.10 -9.60
C LEU A 129 -5.95 9.56 -9.63
N PRO A 130 -6.93 10.31 -9.15
CA PRO A 130 -8.33 9.94 -9.31
C PRO A 130 -8.78 10.13 -10.77
N SER A 131 -9.88 9.50 -11.17
CA SER A 131 -10.48 9.66 -12.51
C SER A 131 -10.87 11.11 -12.82
N THR A 132 -11.09 11.92 -11.80
CA THR A 132 -11.43 13.35 -11.91
C THR A 132 -10.22 14.26 -12.10
N ALA A 133 -8.99 13.69 -12.07
CA ALA A 133 -7.78 14.49 -12.24
C ALA A 133 -7.77 15.19 -13.59
N PRO A 134 -7.35 16.47 -13.65
CA PRO A 134 -7.25 17.18 -14.92
C PRO A 134 -6.24 16.46 -15.84
N ALA A 135 -6.62 16.33 -17.12
CA ALA A 135 -5.71 15.82 -18.14
C ALA A 135 -4.52 16.79 -18.30
N ALA A 136 -3.45 16.49 -17.61
CA ALA A 136 -2.25 17.33 -17.67
C ALA A 136 -1.21 16.67 -18.57
N HIS A 137 -0.76 17.39 -19.59
CA HIS A 137 0.44 17.06 -20.37
C HIS A 137 1.74 17.38 -19.60
N VAL A 138 1.71 17.24 -18.27
CA VAL A 138 2.85 17.56 -17.40
C VAL A 138 3.65 16.29 -17.20
N THR A 139 4.92 16.32 -17.58
CA THR A 139 5.86 15.25 -17.23
C THR A 139 6.08 15.27 -15.72
N SER A 140 5.75 14.17 -15.06
CA SER A 140 5.96 13.98 -13.63
C SER A 140 7.40 13.52 -13.34
N PRO A 141 8.03 13.92 -12.22
CA PRO A 141 9.27 13.32 -11.76
C PRO A 141 9.12 11.87 -11.27
N ALA A 142 7.89 11.37 -11.15
CA ALA A 142 7.62 9.99 -10.78
C ALA A 142 8.11 8.99 -11.83
N ASP A 143 8.52 7.80 -11.40
CA ASP A 143 8.83 6.70 -12.32
C ASP A 143 7.57 6.17 -13.02
N ILE A 144 6.43 6.22 -12.32
CA ILE A 144 5.14 5.70 -12.79
C ILE A 144 4.02 6.69 -12.44
N VAL A 145 3.10 6.92 -13.38
CA VAL A 145 1.86 7.64 -13.12
C VAL A 145 0.67 6.78 -13.55
N LEU A 146 -0.25 6.59 -12.63
CA LEU A 146 -1.45 5.78 -12.78
C LEU A 146 -2.70 6.64 -12.57
N VAL A 147 -3.77 6.32 -13.26
CA VAL A 147 -5.11 6.88 -13.02
C VAL A 147 -6.03 5.77 -12.53
N ASP A 148 -6.63 5.99 -11.39
CA ASP A 148 -7.65 5.11 -10.81
C ASP A 148 -9.02 5.46 -11.38
N GLN A 149 -9.38 4.78 -12.47
CA GLN A 149 -10.61 5.09 -13.21
C GLN A 149 -11.87 4.74 -12.44
N GLU A 150 -11.86 3.62 -11.73
CA GLU A 150 -13.01 3.06 -11.03
C GLU A 150 -12.99 3.35 -9.51
N GLY A 151 -11.96 4.02 -9.00
CA GLY A 151 -11.82 4.37 -7.58
C GLY A 151 -11.39 3.21 -6.68
N HIS A 152 -10.88 2.12 -7.26
CA HIS A 152 -10.45 0.95 -6.50
C HIS A 152 -9.28 1.23 -5.58
N ALA A 153 -8.27 1.97 -6.04
CA ALA A 153 -7.10 2.31 -5.23
C ALA A 153 -7.46 3.30 -4.12
N TYR A 154 -8.21 4.34 -4.44
CA TYR A 154 -8.67 5.31 -3.42
C TYR A 154 -9.53 4.63 -2.35
N THR A 155 -10.42 3.73 -2.73
CA THR A 155 -11.24 2.94 -1.80
C THR A 155 -10.38 2.02 -0.94
N ALA A 156 -9.45 1.27 -1.54
CA ALA A 156 -8.60 0.32 -0.82
C ALA A 156 -7.65 1.00 0.16
N TYR A 157 -7.18 2.22 -0.16
CA TYR A 157 -6.31 3.02 0.70
C TYR A 157 -7.07 4.01 1.60
N LEU A 158 -8.40 3.92 1.64
CA LEU A 158 -9.29 4.73 2.48
C LEU A 158 -9.06 6.25 2.28
N LEU A 159 -9.06 6.68 1.03
CA LEU A 159 -8.80 8.07 0.62
C LEU A 159 -9.96 8.67 -0.13
N GLU A 160 -10.13 9.98 0.06
CA GLU A 160 -10.97 10.80 -0.80
C GLU A 160 -10.15 11.37 -1.96
N ALA A 161 -10.79 11.59 -3.12
CA ALA A 161 -10.13 12.08 -4.34
C ALA A 161 -9.42 13.44 -4.18
N ALA A 162 -9.84 14.26 -3.21
CA ALA A 162 -9.26 15.56 -2.90
C ALA A 162 -8.06 15.50 -1.94
N GLN A 163 -7.75 14.33 -1.38
CA GLN A 163 -6.68 14.18 -0.40
C GLN A 163 -5.33 13.92 -1.06
N THR A 164 -4.28 14.51 -0.48
CA THR A 164 -2.89 14.13 -0.77
C THR A 164 -2.35 13.33 0.41
N LYS A 165 -1.88 12.12 0.14
CA LYS A 165 -1.27 11.24 1.15
C LYS A 165 -0.18 10.38 0.51
N VAL A 166 0.90 10.15 1.25
CA VAL A 166 2.05 9.38 0.78
C VAL A 166 2.16 8.09 1.57
N PHE A 167 2.27 6.99 0.85
CA PHE A 167 2.55 5.67 1.39
C PHE A 167 3.92 5.22 0.93
N VAL A 168 4.70 4.63 1.83
CA VAL A 168 5.94 3.94 1.46
C VAL A 168 5.72 2.45 1.64
N ILE A 169 5.75 1.73 0.52
CA ILE A 169 5.57 0.28 0.53
C ILE A 169 6.95 -0.37 0.55
N ARG A 170 7.15 -1.26 1.50
CA ARG A 170 8.37 -2.03 1.68
C ARG A 170 8.49 -3.15 0.64
N PRO A 171 9.71 -3.69 0.40
CA PRO A 171 9.92 -4.83 -0.50
C PRO A 171 9.10 -6.09 -0.15
N ASP A 172 8.71 -6.25 1.12
CA ASP A 172 7.87 -7.36 1.60
C ASP A 172 6.35 -7.10 1.46
N GLY A 173 5.95 -5.97 0.82
CA GLY A 173 4.57 -5.60 0.61
C GLY A 173 3.85 -5.03 1.83
N VAL A 174 4.59 -4.66 2.87
CA VAL A 174 4.05 -3.99 4.06
C VAL A 174 4.15 -2.47 3.89
N ILE A 175 3.16 -1.74 4.37
CA ILE A 175 3.20 -0.27 4.46
C ILE A 175 4.22 0.11 5.52
N GLY A 176 5.37 0.60 5.11
CA GLY A 176 6.42 1.08 6.00
C GLY A 176 6.13 2.45 6.58
N ALA A 177 5.48 3.32 5.78
CA ALA A 177 5.10 4.64 6.24
C ALA A 177 3.79 5.12 5.61
N ILE A 178 3.02 5.91 6.40
CA ILE A 178 1.90 6.74 5.95
C ILE A 178 2.21 8.16 6.41
N VAL A 179 2.46 9.08 5.47
CA VAL A 179 2.99 10.41 5.79
C VAL A 179 2.33 11.52 4.95
N HIS A 180 2.47 12.75 5.42
CA HIS A 180 1.91 13.92 4.74
C HIS A 180 2.68 14.32 3.47
N GLY A 181 3.99 14.05 3.41
CA GLY A 181 4.82 14.49 2.29
C GLY A 181 6.30 14.10 2.40
N ALA A 182 7.15 14.82 1.68
CA ALA A 182 8.58 14.50 1.52
C ALA A 182 9.35 14.37 2.86
N GLU A 183 9.09 15.24 3.82
CA GLU A 183 9.80 15.20 5.10
C GLU A 183 9.49 13.92 5.91
N GLY A 184 8.23 13.44 5.85
CA GLY A 184 7.87 12.16 6.45
C GLY A 184 8.57 10.99 5.76
N VAL A 185 8.68 11.02 4.43
CA VAL A 185 9.42 10.01 3.65
C VAL A 185 10.91 10.00 4.03
N LYS A 186 11.56 11.17 4.10
CA LYS A 186 12.96 11.28 4.53
C LYS A 186 13.17 10.74 5.94
N ARG A 187 12.26 11.09 6.87
CA ARG A 187 12.29 10.59 8.26
C ARG A 187 12.11 9.07 8.32
N TYR A 188 11.30 8.48 7.46
CA TYR A 188 11.18 7.03 7.37
C TYR A 188 12.49 6.40 6.89
N PHE A 189 13.03 6.88 5.79
CA PHE A 189 14.25 6.30 5.19
C PHE A 189 15.51 6.53 6.04
N SER A 190 15.57 7.60 6.83
CA SER A 190 16.69 7.81 7.76
C SER A 190 16.81 6.72 8.85
N LYS A 191 15.75 5.93 9.06
CA LYS A 191 15.79 4.76 9.95
C LYS A 191 16.29 3.48 9.27
N ILE A 192 16.37 3.47 7.94
CA ILE A 192 16.64 2.27 7.14
C ILE A 192 17.97 2.38 6.42
N PHE A 193 18.23 3.54 5.84
CA PHE A 193 19.44 3.78 5.09
C PHE A 193 20.39 4.66 5.90
N VAL A 194 21.67 4.29 5.91
CA VAL A 194 22.75 5.09 6.46
C VAL A 194 23.35 5.85 5.29
N ASP A 195 23.37 7.17 5.33
CA ASP A 195 23.94 8.05 4.30
C ASP A 195 23.23 8.03 2.92
N ILE A 196 21.96 8.47 2.89
CA ILE A 196 21.32 8.87 1.63
C ILE A 196 21.07 10.38 1.64
#